data_78ed02c53a869861c2d74c384538708a
#
_entry.id   78ed02c53a869861c2d74c384538708a
#
_cell.length_a   1.000
_cell.length_b   1.000
_cell.length_c   1.000
_cell.angle_alpha   90.00
_cell.angle_beta   90.00
_cell.angle_gamma   90.00
#
_symmetry.space_group_name_H-M   'P 1'
#
loop_
_entity.id
_entity.type
_entity.pdbx_description
1 polymer ?
#
loop_
_entity_poly.entity_id
_entity_poly.type
_entity_poly.pdbx_seq_one_letter_code
_entity_poly.pdbx_strand_id
1 'polypeptide(L)'
;MNKKVNSEPIDLDADEPIDLDEEETSEEAGSSKDAPRKGFHLNLHVILIAAICLIAVIAGYRLYRWNQGGISAEDEVADVDPSEFDIETLDMIIPMDASALEGHEDDGVTTILCLGNNPFSDDRDSTGLAAQLASKTGATVYDCAFPDSSAACKYATYDPTYTKDHFNLYYVVECFRNNEFTAISSIAGDEPDPRFMDSVNVMKTVDMDKVDIIVIMYDSTDYNMGTPSDNPDNPYDVTAFTGGLRVSIDNIKKTWPYIRVIVMSPTYAQAIDEDGNLYNGTTKDWGNGTLNHYLVKEADAVMDCGVSFIDNYYGTINEDNYQEYMTDYMRYNDAG
;
A
#
# COMPACT_ATOMS: atom_id res chain seq x y z
N MET A 1 18.84 52.08 -0.70
CA MET A 1 17.57 52.79 -0.36
C MET A 1 16.71 51.78 0.40
N ASN A 2 16.77 51.89 1.76
CA ASN A 2 16.08 50.99 2.69
C ASN A 2 14.62 51.34 2.81
N LYS A 3 13.73 50.36 2.75
CA LYS A 3 12.41 50.47 3.36
C LYS A 3 12.21 49.30 4.35
N LYS A 4 12.30 49.67 5.63
CA LYS A 4 11.80 48.86 6.75
C LYS A 4 10.28 48.85 6.69
N VAL A 5 9.69 47.67 6.87
CA VAL A 5 8.28 47.50 7.23
C VAL A 5 8.24 47.08 8.68
N ASN A 6 7.62 47.93 9.50
CA ASN A 6 7.29 47.67 10.90
C ASN A 6 6.12 46.69 10.97
N SER A 7 6.23 45.66 11.77
CA SER A 7 5.14 44.88 12.30
C SER A 7 4.99 45.15 13.79
N GLU A 8 3.87 45.77 14.16
CA GLU A 8 3.44 45.89 15.56
C GLU A 8 2.75 44.63 16.03
N PRO A 9 2.90 44.24 17.30
CA PRO A 9 2.21 43.07 17.86
C PRO A 9 0.78 43.42 18.26
N ILE A 10 -0.13 42.45 18.07
CA ILE A 10 -1.52 42.51 18.52
C ILE A 10 -1.57 42.06 19.96
N ASP A 11 -2.02 42.96 20.85
CA ASP A 11 -2.31 42.72 22.26
C ASP A 11 -3.69 42.02 22.37
N LEU A 12 -3.71 40.88 23.06
CA LEU A 12 -4.92 40.18 23.48
C LEU A 12 -5.01 40.23 25.00
N ASP A 13 -5.71 41.23 25.51
CA ASP A 13 -6.25 41.21 26.88
C ASP A 13 -7.37 42.25 26.98
N ALA A 14 -8.59 41.79 27.25
CA ALA A 14 -9.57 42.47 28.08
C ALA A 14 -10.83 41.59 28.27
N ASP A 15 -10.88 40.92 29.41
CA ASP A 15 -12.10 40.44 30.04
C ASP A 15 -12.95 41.63 30.47
N GLU A 16 -14.20 41.69 30.08
CA GLU A 16 -15.24 42.49 30.76
C GLU A 16 -16.38 41.59 31.23
N PRO A 17 -16.83 41.75 32.50
CA PRO A 17 -17.93 40.96 33.06
C PRO A 17 -19.28 41.58 32.69
N ILE A 18 -20.24 40.74 32.38
CA ILE A 18 -21.63 41.12 32.12
C ILE A 18 -22.36 41.16 33.46
N ASP A 19 -22.79 42.35 33.89
CA ASP A 19 -23.72 42.62 35.00
C ASP A 19 -25.15 42.20 34.55
N LEU A 20 -25.82 41.46 35.41
CA LEU A 20 -27.25 41.16 35.32
C LEU A 20 -27.94 41.99 36.41
N ASP A 21 -28.58 43.07 36.01
CA ASP A 21 -29.46 43.84 36.87
C ASP A 21 -30.79 43.10 37.16
N GLU A 22 -31.14 43.09 38.43
CA GLU A 22 -32.41 42.71 38.99
C GLU A 22 -33.46 43.77 38.68
N GLU A 23 -34.66 43.40 38.29
CA GLU A 23 -35.87 44.22 38.49
C GLU A 23 -36.95 43.41 39.20
N GLU A 24 -37.20 43.82 40.45
CA GLU A 24 -38.42 43.56 41.21
C GLU A 24 -39.61 44.40 40.72
N THR A 25 -40.79 43.84 40.67
CA THR A 25 -42.04 44.53 41.13
C THR A 25 -43.18 43.51 41.33
N SER A 26 -43.56 43.34 42.46
CA SER A 26 -44.77 43.44 43.35
C SER A 26 -46.16 43.17 42.74
N GLU A 27 -46.88 42.29 43.48
CA GLU A 27 -48.26 42.27 44.00
C GLU A 27 -49.43 42.25 42.98
N GLU A 28 -50.39 41.31 43.13
CA GLU A 28 -51.43 41.22 44.13
C GLU A 28 -52.25 39.91 44.11
N ALA A 29 -52.94 39.70 45.20
CA ALA A 29 -53.62 38.57 45.75
C ALA A 29 -54.81 38.03 44.95
N GLY A 30 -55.01 36.71 45.07
CA GLY A 30 -56.29 36.02 44.76
C GLY A 30 -56.34 34.65 45.37
N SER A 31 -57.04 34.53 46.49
CA SER A 31 -57.27 33.32 47.29
C SER A 31 -58.01 32.21 46.54
N SER A 32 -57.47 31.00 46.54
CA SER A 32 -58.27 29.77 46.51
C SER A 32 -57.46 28.60 47.07
N LYS A 33 -58.03 27.98 48.10
CA LYS A 33 -57.46 26.80 48.76
C LYS A 33 -57.57 25.58 47.86
N ASP A 34 -56.43 25.04 47.50
CA ASP A 34 -56.34 23.65 47.06
C ASP A 34 -55.06 23.01 47.58
N ALA A 35 -55.18 21.71 47.99
CA ALA A 35 -54.17 20.94 48.69
C ALA A 35 -52.86 20.80 47.93
N PRO A 36 -51.69 20.63 48.61
CA PRO A 36 -50.40 20.57 47.95
C PRO A 36 -50.21 19.23 47.22
N ARG A 37 -50.31 19.24 45.91
CA ARG A 37 -49.72 18.18 45.07
C ARG A 37 -48.20 18.32 45.18
N LYS A 38 -47.52 17.32 45.81
CA LYS A 38 -46.07 17.22 45.81
C LYS A 38 -45.60 17.09 44.37
N GLY A 39 -45.15 18.17 43.79
CA GLY A 39 -44.45 18.18 42.52
C GLY A 39 -43.11 17.42 42.66
N PHE A 40 -42.95 16.39 41.89
CA PHE A 40 -41.71 15.62 41.84
C PHE A 40 -40.71 16.49 41.04
N HIS A 41 -39.92 17.29 41.77
CA HIS A 41 -38.84 18.06 41.14
C HIS A 41 -37.68 17.07 40.79
N LEU A 42 -37.69 16.56 39.57
CA LEU A 42 -36.56 15.79 39.07
C LEU A 42 -35.35 16.72 38.89
N ASN A 43 -34.40 16.58 39.79
CA ASN A 43 -33.16 17.38 39.70
C ASN A 43 -32.39 16.91 38.47
N LEU A 44 -32.20 17.82 37.49
CA LEU A 44 -31.50 17.52 36.20
C LEU A 44 -30.14 16.86 36.42
N HIS A 45 -29.45 17.23 37.51
CA HIS A 45 -28.16 16.59 37.87
C HIS A 45 -28.30 15.12 38.23
N VAL A 46 -29.41 14.72 38.92
CA VAL A 46 -29.67 13.33 39.26
C VAL A 46 -29.97 12.50 38.00
N ILE A 47 -30.70 13.08 37.03
CA ILE A 47 -30.95 12.43 35.73
C ILE A 47 -29.66 12.25 34.98
N LEU A 48 -28.78 13.27 34.93
CA LEU A 48 -27.50 13.21 34.23
C LEU A 48 -26.57 12.17 34.86
N ILE A 49 -26.48 12.12 36.18
CA ILE A 49 -25.68 11.12 36.89
C ILE A 49 -26.23 9.70 36.60
N ALA A 50 -27.55 9.51 36.66
CA ALA A 50 -28.16 8.21 36.35
C ALA A 50 -27.90 7.76 34.91
N ALA A 51 -27.93 8.69 33.94
CA ALA A 51 -27.61 8.41 32.55
C ALA A 51 -26.13 8.01 32.37
N ILE A 52 -25.20 8.73 33.02
CA ILE A 52 -23.75 8.39 32.97
C ILE A 52 -23.50 7.01 33.59
N CYS A 53 -24.13 6.71 34.73
CA CYS A 53 -24.03 5.39 35.38
C CYS A 53 -24.58 4.27 34.46
N LEU A 54 -25.70 4.50 33.78
CA LEU A 54 -26.28 3.55 32.84
C LEU A 54 -25.36 3.27 31.67
N ILE A 55 -24.77 4.32 31.09
CA ILE A 55 -23.79 4.20 29.99
C ILE A 55 -22.56 3.44 30.47
N ALA A 56 -22.03 3.73 31.65
CA ALA A 56 -20.87 3.04 32.21
C ALA A 56 -21.17 1.52 32.45
N VAL A 57 -22.38 1.18 32.92
CA VAL A 57 -22.80 -0.22 33.10
C VAL A 57 -22.91 -0.95 31.75
N ILE A 58 -23.51 -0.31 30.73
CA ILE A 58 -23.62 -0.88 29.38
C ILE A 58 -22.24 -1.07 28.75
N ALA A 59 -21.35 -0.07 28.84
CA ALA A 59 -20.00 -0.14 28.33
C ALA A 59 -19.17 -1.22 29.08
N GLY A 60 -19.27 -1.28 30.40
CA GLY A 60 -18.63 -2.31 31.22
C GLY A 60 -19.13 -3.71 30.90
N TYR A 61 -20.45 -3.88 30.69
CA TYR A 61 -21.02 -5.16 30.29
C TYR A 61 -20.59 -5.59 28.87
N ARG A 62 -20.51 -4.63 27.93
CA ARG A 62 -20.00 -4.92 26.59
C ARG A 62 -18.50 -5.28 26.58
N LEU A 63 -17.68 -4.55 27.35
CA LEU A 63 -16.27 -4.88 27.55
C LEU A 63 -16.08 -6.24 28.23
N TYR A 64 -16.89 -6.54 29.25
CA TYR A 64 -16.87 -7.84 29.93
C TYR A 64 -17.26 -8.98 28.96
N ARG A 65 -18.32 -8.80 28.17
CA ARG A 65 -18.72 -9.75 27.12
C ARG A 65 -17.66 -9.91 26.05
N TRP A 66 -17.03 -8.81 25.63
CA TRP A 66 -15.95 -8.85 24.65
C TRP A 66 -14.70 -9.56 25.21
N ASN A 67 -14.36 -9.34 26.47
CA ASN A 67 -13.23 -10.01 27.13
C ASN A 67 -13.52 -11.49 27.50
N GLN A 68 -14.80 -11.90 27.58
CA GLN A 68 -15.21 -13.31 27.71
C GLN A 68 -15.48 -14.00 26.38
N GLY A 69 -15.58 -13.23 25.30
CA GLY A 69 -15.72 -13.72 23.93
C GLY A 69 -14.39 -14.05 23.27
N GLY A 70 -13.30 -14.22 24.04
CA GLY A 70 -12.11 -14.90 23.54
C GLY A 70 -12.55 -16.31 23.13
N ILE A 71 -12.44 -16.61 21.83
CA ILE A 71 -12.59 -17.96 21.30
C ILE A 71 -11.62 -18.83 22.10
N SER A 72 -12.14 -19.69 22.98
CA SER A 72 -11.31 -20.71 23.58
C SER A 72 -10.90 -21.65 22.45
N ALA A 73 -9.63 -22.03 22.41
CA ALA A 73 -9.09 -22.98 21.42
C ALA A 73 -9.75 -24.37 21.47
N GLU A 74 -10.82 -24.53 22.26
CA GLU A 74 -11.66 -25.71 22.42
C GLU A 74 -13.11 -25.53 21.90
N ASP A 75 -13.48 -24.34 21.43
CA ASP A 75 -14.68 -24.23 20.61
C ASP A 75 -14.35 -24.98 19.31
N GLU A 76 -14.97 -26.13 19.10
CA GLU A 76 -14.95 -26.86 17.84
C GLU A 76 -15.08 -25.82 16.73
N VAL A 77 -13.96 -25.58 16.03
CA VAL A 77 -14.00 -24.98 14.72
C VAL A 77 -14.93 -25.91 13.95
N ALA A 78 -16.20 -25.53 13.78
CA ALA A 78 -17.10 -26.23 12.90
C ALA A 78 -16.25 -26.48 11.65
N ASP A 79 -16.30 -27.71 11.15
CA ASP A 79 -15.60 -28.12 9.94
C ASP A 79 -16.22 -27.27 8.80
N VAL A 80 -15.78 -26.03 8.73
CA VAL A 80 -16.27 -25.05 7.75
C VAL A 80 -15.43 -25.31 6.52
N ASP A 81 -16.09 -25.78 5.49
CA ASP A 81 -15.46 -26.02 4.19
C ASP A 81 -14.80 -24.71 3.75
N PRO A 82 -13.46 -24.67 3.58
CA PRO A 82 -12.77 -23.46 3.12
C PRO A 82 -13.31 -22.93 1.80
N SER A 83 -14.00 -23.77 0.99
CA SER A 83 -14.64 -23.35 -0.26
C SER A 83 -15.94 -22.54 -0.08
N GLU A 84 -16.48 -22.47 1.17
CA GLU A 84 -17.64 -21.63 1.51
C GLU A 84 -17.23 -20.17 1.88
N PHE A 85 -15.96 -19.90 2.07
CA PHE A 85 -15.46 -18.52 2.22
C PHE A 85 -15.13 -17.95 0.85
N ASP A 86 -15.91 -16.98 0.42
CA ASP A 86 -15.51 -16.08 -0.66
C ASP A 86 -14.36 -15.21 -0.07
N ILE A 87 -13.11 -15.60 -0.34
CA ILE A 87 -11.95 -14.77 0.02
C ILE A 87 -12.03 -13.58 -0.91
N GLU A 88 -12.46 -12.43 -0.37
CA GLU A 88 -12.43 -11.19 -1.11
C GLU A 88 -10.98 -10.86 -1.41
N THR A 89 -10.56 -10.98 -2.67
CA THR A 89 -9.27 -10.49 -3.12
C THR A 89 -9.26 -8.96 -3.06
N LEU A 90 -8.10 -8.37 -2.86
CA LEU A 90 -7.91 -6.92 -2.91
C LEU A 90 -7.85 -6.39 -4.36
N ASP A 91 -8.26 -7.19 -5.35
CA ASP A 91 -8.25 -6.81 -6.75
C ASP A 91 -8.99 -5.49 -7.00
N MET A 92 -8.32 -4.58 -7.67
CA MET A 92 -8.86 -3.28 -8.00
C MET A 92 -8.53 -2.92 -9.45
N ILE A 93 -9.53 -2.95 -10.33
CA ILE A 93 -9.37 -2.55 -11.72
C ILE A 93 -9.88 -1.12 -11.90
N ILE A 94 -8.97 -0.20 -12.14
CA ILE A 94 -9.28 1.22 -12.37
C ILE A 94 -9.31 1.50 -13.88
N PRO A 95 -10.45 1.94 -14.43
CA PRO A 95 -10.51 2.38 -15.82
C PRO A 95 -9.63 3.61 -16.04
N MET A 96 -9.00 3.70 -17.21
CA MET A 96 -8.29 4.92 -17.59
C MET A 96 -9.27 6.05 -17.91
N ASP A 97 -8.90 7.27 -17.56
CA ASP A 97 -9.62 8.47 -17.99
C ASP A 97 -9.44 8.65 -19.51
N ALA A 98 -10.54 8.89 -20.21
CA ALA A 98 -10.50 9.12 -21.65
C ALA A 98 -9.62 10.32 -22.04
N SER A 99 -9.48 11.32 -21.16
CA SER A 99 -8.61 12.46 -21.40
C SER A 99 -7.12 12.10 -21.38
N ALA A 100 -6.74 11.02 -20.70
CA ALA A 100 -5.37 10.53 -20.69
C ALA A 100 -4.94 9.92 -22.03
N LEU A 101 -5.90 9.52 -22.85
CA LEU A 101 -5.69 8.95 -24.20
C LEU A 101 -5.69 10.02 -25.30
N GLU A 102 -6.05 11.29 -24.98
CA GLU A 102 -6.09 12.35 -25.98
C GLU A 102 -4.71 12.62 -26.60
N GLY A 103 -4.63 12.48 -27.92
CA GLY A 103 -3.40 12.74 -28.68
C GLY A 103 -2.43 11.56 -28.75
N HIS A 104 -2.75 10.43 -28.13
CA HIS A 104 -2.03 9.17 -28.31
C HIS A 104 -2.69 8.36 -29.44
N GLU A 105 -1.90 7.91 -30.42
CA GLU A 105 -2.36 7.07 -31.52
C GLU A 105 -2.23 5.59 -31.13
N ASP A 106 -3.37 4.90 -31.08
CA ASP A 106 -3.41 3.43 -30.95
C ASP A 106 -2.93 2.78 -32.25
N ASP A 107 -1.83 2.04 -32.20
CA ASP A 107 -1.26 1.33 -33.34
C ASP A 107 -1.96 -0.01 -33.62
N GLY A 108 -2.95 -0.38 -32.83
CA GLY A 108 -3.73 -1.62 -32.94
C GLY A 108 -3.00 -2.86 -32.44
N VAL A 109 -1.86 -2.71 -31.77
CA VAL A 109 -1.08 -3.80 -31.16
C VAL A 109 -0.94 -3.52 -29.67
N THR A 110 -1.50 -4.39 -28.84
CA THR A 110 -1.29 -4.24 -27.39
C THR A 110 0.16 -4.52 -27.03
N THR A 111 0.82 -3.56 -26.40
CA THR A 111 2.21 -3.67 -25.97
C THR A 111 2.31 -3.53 -24.45
N ILE A 112 2.93 -4.53 -23.82
CA ILE A 112 3.06 -4.64 -22.36
C ILE A 112 4.55 -4.57 -21.98
N LEU A 113 4.88 -3.69 -21.04
CA LEU A 113 6.19 -3.61 -20.41
C LEU A 113 6.10 -4.19 -19.01
N CYS A 114 6.86 -5.26 -18.74
CA CYS A 114 6.97 -5.89 -17.43
C CYS A 114 8.18 -5.34 -16.69
N LEU A 115 7.95 -4.76 -15.50
CA LEU A 115 8.94 -4.28 -14.55
C LEU A 115 8.83 -5.08 -13.26
N GLY A 116 9.95 -5.36 -12.59
CA GLY A 116 9.92 -6.11 -11.35
C GLY A 116 11.20 -6.91 -11.14
N ASN A 117 11.05 -8.04 -10.46
CA ASN A 117 12.19 -8.90 -10.16
C ASN A 117 11.92 -10.38 -10.52
N ASN A 118 12.23 -11.30 -9.63
CA ASN A 118 12.26 -12.74 -9.87
C ASN A 118 11.03 -13.33 -10.57
N PRO A 119 9.78 -12.91 -10.29
CA PRO A 119 8.60 -13.44 -10.99
C PRO A 119 8.67 -13.35 -12.52
N PHE A 120 9.31 -12.30 -13.03
CA PHE A 120 9.53 -12.16 -14.47
C PHE A 120 10.93 -12.61 -14.90
N SER A 121 11.98 -12.31 -14.08
CA SER A 121 13.37 -12.48 -14.50
C SER A 121 13.93 -13.91 -14.35
N ASP A 122 13.32 -14.77 -13.52
CA ASP A 122 13.86 -16.09 -13.24
C ASP A 122 13.72 -17.06 -14.43
N ASP A 123 12.59 -16.99 -15.11
CA ASP A 123 12.33 -17.76 -16.31
C ASP A 123 11.94 -16.84 -17.47
N ARG A 124 12.72 -16.88 -18.54
CA ARG A 124 12.51 -16.07 -19.75
C ARG A 124 12.22 -16.92 -20.99
N ASP A 125 12.05 -18.22 -20.81
CA ASP A 125 11.64 -19.11 -21.89
C ASP A 125 10.11 -19.14 -22.06
N SER A 126 9.58 -20.14 -22.73
CA SER A 126 8.14 -20.24 -23.03
C SER A 126 7.27 -20.50 -21.78
N THR A 127 7.85 -20.89 -20.66
CA THR A 127 7.16 -21.14 -19.39
C THR A 127 7.18 -19.90 -18.48
N GLY A 128 8.06 -18.94 -18.74
CA GLY A 128 8.18 -17.71 -17.99
C GLY A 128 6.92 -16.85 -18.05
N LEU A 129 6.67 -16.10 -16.98
CA LEU A 129 5.45 -15.32 -16.79
C LEU A 129 5.21 -14.31 -17.93
N ALA A 130 6.24 -13.59 -18.39
CA ALA A 130 6.12 -12.65 -19.50
C ALA A 130 5.76 -13.35 -20.83
N ALA A 131 6.33 -14.53 -21.10
CA ALA A 131 6.01 -15.31 -22.29
C ALA A 131 4.59 -15.87 -22.25
N GLN A 132 4.14 -16.33 -21.07
CA GLN A 132 2.76 -16.77 -20.87
C GLN A 132 1.76 -15.61 -21.06
N LEU A 133 2.09 -14.42 -20.55
CA LEU A 133 1.28 -13.21 -20.74
C LEU A 133 1.14 -12.91 -22.24
N ALA A 134 2.24 -12.91 -22.99
CA ALA A 134 2.23 -12.72 -24.45
C ALA A 134 1.36 -13.79 -25.15
N SER A 135 1.53 -15.05 -24.80
CA SER A 135 0.78 -16.15 -25.40
C SER A 135 -0.72 -16.11 -25.15
N LYS A 136 -1.11 -15.72 -23.92
CA LYS A 136 -2.54 -15.70 -23.52
C LYS A 136 -3.27 -14.46 -24.01
N THR A 137 -2.58 -13.33 -24.16
CA THR A 137 -3.20 -12.06 -24.58
C THR A 137 -3.02 -11.74 -26.06
N GLY A 138 -2.02 -12.31 -26.70
CA GLY A 138 -1.58 -11.93 -28.05
C GLY A 138 -0.81 -10.60 -28.10
N ALA A 139 -0.45 -10.05 -26.94
CA ALA A 139 0.29 -8.80 -26.83
C ALA A 139 1.78 -8.97 -27.17
N THR A 140 2.41 -7.89 -27.58
CA THR A 140 3.87 -7.76 -27.54
C THR A 140 4.30 -7.51 -26.10
N VAL A 141 5.14 -8.37 -25.51
CA VAL A 141 5.56 -8.24 -24.11
C VAL A 141 7.06 -8.05 -24.03
N TYR A 142 7.49 -7.01 -23.33
CA TYR A 142 8.89 -6.72 -23.02
C TYR A 142 9.16 -7.03 -21.55
N ASP A 143 10.03 -8.00 -21.28
CA ASP A 143 10.47 -8.33 -19.92
C ASP A 143 11.73 -7.54 -19.59
N CYS A 144 11.58 -6.51 -18.75
CA CYS A 144 12.64 -5.63 -18.28
C CYS A 144 12.90 -5.77 -16.77
N ALA A 145 12.51 -6.91 -16.18
CA ALA A 145 12.75 -7.20 -14.77
C ALA A 145 14.20 -7.58 -14.49
N PHE A 146 14.66 -7.34 -13.25
CA PHE A 146 16.02 -7.64 -12.81
C PHE A 146 16.01 -8.64 -11.66
N PRO A 147 16.83 -9.71 -11.72
CA PRO A 147 16.88 -10.70 -10.65
C PRO A 147 17.30 -10.07 -9.33
N ASP A 148 16.68 -10.50 -8.24
CA ASP A 148 16.98 -10.09 -6.86
C ASP A 148 16.95 -8.56 -6.61
N SER A 149 16.31 -7.79 -7.50
CA SER A 149 16.11 -6.37 -7.29
C SER A 149 14.91 -6.12 -6.34
N SER A 150 14.80 -4.91 -5.80
CA SER A 150 13.72 -4.47 -4.91
C SER A 150 12.96 -3.28 -5.49
N ALA A 151 11.75 -3.06 -5.03
CA ALA A 151 11.00 -1.86 -5.39
C ALA A 151 11.61 -0.60 -4.74
N ALA A 152 12.09 -0.74 -3.49
CA ALA A 152 12.80 0.33 -2.78
C ALA A 152 14.28 0.40 -3.15
N CYS A 153 14.85 1.60 -3.07
CA CYS A 153 16.29 1.81 -3.10
C CYS A 153 16.89 1.62 -1.71
N LYS A 154 18.12 1.15 -1.63
CA LYS A 154 18.86 1.12 -0.38
C LYS A 154 19.24 2.54 0.09
N TYR A 155 19.54 3.43 -0.86
CA TYR A 155 19.93 4.80 -0.57
C TYR A 155 19.03 5.79 -1.31
N ALA A 156 18.68 6.90 -0.66
CA ALA A 156 17.85 7.96 -1.24
C ALA A 156 18.51 8.69 -2.43
N THR A 157 19.84 8.61 -2.51
CA THR A 157 20.64 9.17 -3.60
C THR A 157 21.66 8.13 -4.04
N TYR A 158 22.06 8.18 -5.30
CA TYR A 158 23.05 7.26 -5.83
C TYR A 158 24.31 7.17 -4.95
N ASP A 159 24.67 5.95 -4.56
CA ASP A 159 25.89 5.63 -3.85
C ASP A 159 26.75 4.66 -4.68
N PRO A 160 27.97 5.05 -5.11
CA PRO A 160 28.84 4.20 -5.93
C PRO A 160 29.33 2.94 -5.18
N THR A 161 29.15 2.85 -3.87
CA THR A 161 29.47 1.64 -3.09
C THR A 161 28.36 0.59 -3.12
N TYR A 162 27.16 0.97 -3.62
CA TYR A 162 26.03 0.08 -3.81
C TYR A 162 25.33 0.36 -5.14
N THR A 163 25.93 -0.12 -6.21
CA THR A 163 25.46 0.12 -7.57
C THR A 163 24.16 -0.60 -7.92
N LYS A 164 23.78 -1.61 -7.14
CA LYS A 164 22.56 -2.43 -7.37
C LYS A 164 21.25 -1.63 -7.29
N ASP A 165 21.25 -0.45 -6.66
CA ASP A 165 20.11 0.46 -6.69
C ASP A 165 19.67 0.83 -8.12
N HIS A 166 20.57 0.78 -9.10
CA HIS A 166 20.22 1.02 -10.51
C HIS A 166 19.25 0.00 -11.10
N PHE A 167 19.10 -1.17 -10.47
CA PHE A 167 18.14 -2.20 -10.89
C PHE A 167 16.81 -2.11 -10.15
N ASN A 168 16.68 -1.20 -9.18
CA ASN A 168 15.44 -1.00 -8.45
C ASN A 168 14.44 -0.16 -9.26
N LEU A 169 13.16 -0.28 -8.93
CA LEU A 169 12.06 0.27 -9.71
C LEU A 169 12.26 1.75 -10.06
N TYR A 170 12.64 2.57 -9.08
CA TYR A 170 12.85 4.01 -9.28
C TYR A 170 13.88 4.30 -10.38
N TYR A 171 15.06 3.68 -10.32
CA TYR A 171 16.11 3.94 -11.31
C TYR A 171 15.80 3.35 -12.68
N VAL A 172 15.13 2.21 -12.74
CA VAL A 172 14.66 1.60 -14.00
C VAL A 172 13.67 2.53 -14.68
N VAL A 173 12.71 3.10 -13.96
CA VAL A 173 11.75 4.09 -14.49
C VAL A 173 12.48 5.36 -14.95
N GLU A 174 13.47 5.84 -14.20
CA GLU A 174 14.28 7.00 -14.60
C GLU A 174 15.08 6.75 -15.89
N CYS A 175 15.57 5.52 -16.11
CA CYS A 175 16.23 5.16 -17.37
C CYS A 175 15.29 5.35 -18.58
N PHE A 176 14.05 4.90 -18.47
CA PHE A 176 13.04 5.07 -19.53
C PHE A 176 12.67 6.56 -19.70
N ARG A 177 12.44 7.28 -18.60
CA ARG A 177 12.05 8.70 -18.63
C ARG A 177 13.07 9.59 -19.29
N ASN A 178 14.35 9.31 -19.05
CA ASN A 178 15.45 10.09 -19.60
C ASN A 178 15.97 9.51 -20.92
N ASN A 179 15.46 8.35 -21.34
CA ASN A 179 16.01 7.57 -22.46
C ASN A 179 17.53 7.39 -22.34
N GLU A 180 17.99 7.07 -21.11
CA GLU A 180 19.42 7.00 -20.78
C GLU A 180 19.72 5.66 -20.09
N PHE A 181 20.49 4.82 -20.75
CA PHE A 181 20.80 3.46 -20.33
C PHE A 181 22.30 3.20 -20.10
N THR A 182 23.15 4.23 -20.19
CA THR A 182 24.60 4.05 -20.12
C THR A 182 25.06 3.55 -18.75
N ALA A 183 24.58 4.16 -17.68
CA ALA A 183 24.95 3.79 -16.31
C ALA A 183 24.50 2.37 -15.99
N ILE A 184 23.21 2.05 -16.19
CA ILE A 184 22.65 0.71 -15.92
C ILE A 184 23.32 -0.36 -16.79
N SER A 185 23.69 -0.04 -18.04
CA SER A 185 24.42 -0.97 -18.92
C SER A 185 25.81 -1.29 -18.41
N SER A 186 26.53 -0.28 -17.91
CA SER A 186 27.86 -0.49 -17.35
C SER A 186 27.81 -1.39 -16.13
N ILE A 187 26.84 -1.14 -15.23
CA ILE A 187 26.67 -1.92 -13.99
C ILE A 187 26.23 -3.35 -14.32
N ALA A 188 25.26 -3.51 -15.22
CA ALA A 188 24.80 -4.84 -15.66
C ALA A 188 25.91 -5.65 -16.36
N GLY A 189 26.86 -4.97 -17.04
CA GLY A 189 28.02 -5.61 -17.65
C GLY A 189 29.04 -6.14 -16.64
N ASP A 190 29.04 -5.61 -15.44
CA ASP A 190 29.91 -6.03 -14.33
C ASP A 190 29.27 -7.17 -13.49
N GLU A 191 27.94 -7.39 -13.64
CA GLU A 191 27.24 -8.48 -12.93
C GLU A 191 27.58 -9.84 -13.57
N PRO A 192 27.84 -10.87 -12.75
CA PRO A 192 28.17 -12.22 -13.26
C PRO A 192 26.96 -12.93 -13.87
N ASP A 193 25.74 -12.56 -13.49
CA ASP A 193 24.50 -13.12 -14.00
C ASP A 193 24.11 -12.40 -15.31
N PRO A 194 24.06 -13.13 -16.44
CA PRO A 194 23.78 -12.53 -17.75
C PRO A 194 22.37 -11.92 -17.84
N ARG A 195 21.43 -12.36 -16.98
CA ARG A 195 20.06 -11.86 -16.97
C ARG A 195 19.98 -10.34 -16.76
N PHE A 196 20.94 -9.73 -16.03
CA PHE A 196 21.01 -8.29 -15.87
C PHE A 196 21.24 -7.57 -17.21
N MET A 197 22.21 -8.03 -17.99
CA MET A 197 22.48 -7.46 -19.30
C MET A 197 21.38 -7.76 -20.31
N ASP A 198 20.74 -8.93 -20.21
CA ASP A 198 19.61 -9.30 -21.06
C ASP A 198 18.44 -8.34 -20.84
N SER A 199 18.11 -7.99 -19.59
CA SER A 199 17.09 -6.99 -19.25
C SER A 199 17.42 -5.63 -19.86
N VAL A 200 18.66 -5.16 -19.70
CA VAL A 200 19.11 -3.87 -20.27
C VAL A 200 19.03 -3.88 -21.80
N ASN A 201 19.36 -5.00 -22.43
CA ASN A 201 19.25 -5.12 -23.89
C ASN A 201 17.80 -5.03 -24.36
N VAL A 202 16.86 -5.65 -23.63
CA VAL A 202 15.43 -5.50 -23.90
C VAL A 202 14.98 -4.06 -23.67
N MET A 203 15.32 -3.44 -22.53
CA MET A 203 14.98 -2.04 -22.24
C MET A 203 15.32 -1.08 -23.38
N LYS A 204 16.49 -1.25 -24.01
CA LYS A 204 16.95 -0.41 -25.13
C LYS A 204 16.13 -0.56 -26.40
N THR A 205 15.34 -1.61 -26.53
CA THR A 205 14.48 -1.88 -27.70
C THR A 205 13.06 -1.38 -27.52
N VAL A 206 12.67 -1.02 -26.31
CA VAL A 206 11.31 -0.56 -26.01
C VAL A 206 11.08 0.82 -26.59
N ASP A 207 10.05 0.95 -27.41
CA ASP A 207 9.51 2.23 -27.85
C ASP A 207 8.37 2.62 -26.90
N MET A 208 8.63 3.53 -25.96
CA MET A 208 7.66 3.92 -24.95
C MET A 208 6.39 4.56 -25.53
N ASP A 209 6.47 5.14 -26.73
CA ASP A 209 5.30 5.70 -27.43
C ASP A 209 4.30 4.60 -27.89
N LYS A 210 4.71 3.33 -27.85
CA LYS A 210 3.89 2.17 -28.22
C LYS A 210 3.46 1.31 -27.03
N VAL A 211 3.94 1.65 -25.83
CA VAL A 211 3.58 0.88 -24.63
C VAL A 211 2.20 1.29 -24.16
N ASP A 212 1.26 0.34 -24.09
CA ASP A 212 -0.10 0.54 -23.60
C ASP A 212 -0.24 0.25 -22.12
N ILE A 213 0.53 -0.75 -21.63
CA ILE A 213 0.41 -1.25 -20.27
C ILE A 213 1.81 -1.42 -19.67
N ILE A 214 1.99 -0.94 -18.44
CA ILE A 214 3.12 -1.32 -17.59
C ILE A 214 2.58 -2.21 -16.47
N VAL A 215 3.16 -3.42 -16.35
CA VAL A 215 2.92 -4.34 -15.25
C VAL A 215 4.12 -4.29 -14.32
N ILE A 216 3.87 -4.04 -13.03
CA ILE A 216 4.89 -3.99 -11.99
C ILE A 216 4.62 -5.14 -11.03
N MET A 217 5.61 -6.04 -10.83
CA MET A 217 5.52 -7.14 -9.88
C MET A 217 6.86 -7.39 -9.21
N TYR A 218 6.88 -7.20 -7.90
CA TYR A 218 7.99 -7.59 -7.04
C TYR A 218 7.57 -8.74 -6.14
N ASP A 219 8.45 -9.68 -5.89
CA ASP A 219 8.24 -10.73 -4.90
C ASP A 219 8.49 -10.20 -3.47
N SER A 220 8.66 -11.09 -2.51
CA SER A 220 8.89 -10.74 -1.10
C SER A 220 10.31 -10.26 -0.78
N THR A 221 11.11 -9.85 -1.76
CA THR A 221 12.51 -9.41 -1.56
C THR A 221 12.60 -8.24 -0.59
N ASP A 222 11.81 -7.16 -0.77
CA ASP A 222 11.81 -6.01 0.13
C ASP A 222 11.49 -6.41 1.58
N TYR A 223 10.51 -7.29 1.78
CA TYR A 223 10.18 -7.84 3.08
C TYR A 223 11.33 -8.64 3.69
N ASN A 224 11.93 -9.56 2.93
CA ASN A 224 13.03 -10.40 3.41
C ASN A 224 14.32 -9.62 3.67
N MET A 225 14.54 -8.51 2.97
CA MET A 225 15.64 -7.57 3.24
C MET A 225 15.40 -6.68 4.47
N GLY A 226 14.19 -6.70 5.06
CA GLY A 226 13.80 -5.80 6.14
C GLY A 226 13.75 -4.33 5.71
N THR A 227 13.48 -4.07 4.44
CA THR A 227 13.22 -2.72 3.92
C THR A 227 12.02 -2.10 4.65
N PRO A 228 12.02 -0.81 5.05
CA PRO A 228 10.84 -0.18 5.60
C PRO A 228 9.64 -0.34 4.68
N SER A 229 8.49 -0.82 5.19
CA SER A 229 7.27 -0.98 4.38
C SER A 229 6.75 0.37 3.88
N ASP A 230 6.80 1.40 4.73
CA ASP A 230 6.43 2.77 4.42
C ASP A 230 7.23 3.77 5.28
N ASN A 231 7.17 5.04 4.91
CA ASN A 231 7.66 6.16 5.72
C ASN A 231 6.51 7.15 5.95
N PRO A 232 5.88 7.16 7.16
CA PRO A 232 4.74 8.04 7.44
C PRO A 232 5.05 9.53 7.33
N ASP A 233 6.32 9.93 7.56
CA ASP A 233 6.75 11.33 7.48
C ASP A 233 7.03 11.77 6.02
N ASN A 234 7.32 10.82 5.14
CA ASN A 234 7.57 11.04 3.73
C ASN A 234 7.06 9.88 2.87
N PRO A 235 5.78 9.90 2.43
CA PRO A 235 5.21 8.82 1.61
C PRO A 235 5.91 8.55 0.27
N TYR A 236 6.80 9.47 -0.16
CA TYR A 236 7.59 9.38 -1.39
C TYR A 236 9.08 9.08 -1.12
N ASP A 237 9.39 8.52 0.04
CA ASP A 237 10.76 8.09 0.36
C ASP A 237 11.12 6.83 -0.43
N VAL A 238 11.98 6.97 -1.42
CA VAL A 238 12.39 5.84 -2.28
C VAL A 238 13.13 4.73 -1.54
N THR A 239 13.52 4.94 -0.28
CA THR A 239 14.13 3.90 0.56
C THR A 239 13.11 3.07 1.33
N ALA A 240 11.83 3.39 1.21
CA ALA A 240 10.72 2.60 1.69
C ALA A 240 10.01 1.91 0.52
N PHE A 241 9.50 0.69 0.73
CA PHE A 241 8.85 -0.12 -0.29
C PHE A 241 7.72 0.65 -1.00
N THR A 242 6.75 1.16 -0.25
CA THR A 242 5.64 1.93 -0.84
C THR A 242 6.08 3.27 -1.40
N GLY A 243 7.14 3.87 -0.88
CA GLY A 243 7.68 5.11 -1.40
C GLY A 243 8.32 4.94 -2.77
N GLY A 244 9.08 3.85 -2.97
CA GLY A 244 9.62 3.45 -4.27
C GLY A 244 8.52 3.25 -5.31
N LEU A 245 7.43 2.56 -4.95
CA LEU A 245 6.25 2.38 -5.80
C LEU A 245 5.59 3.72 -6.14
N ARG A 246 5.27 4.56 -5.15
CA ARG A 246 4.57 5.85 -5.36
C ARG A 246 5.35 6.78 -6.29
N VAL A 247 6.65 6.95 -6.05
CA VAL A 247 7.49 7.81 -6.89
C VAL A 247 7.53 7.29 -8.32
N SER A 248 7.70 5.98 -8.51
CA SER A 248 7.80 5.35 -9.82
C SER A 248 6.49 5.44 -10.60
N ILE A 249 5.36 5.11 -9.98
CA ILE A 249 4.03 5.21 -10.59
C ILE A 249 3.71 6.66 -10.96
N ASP A 250 3.97 7.60 -10.07
CA ASP A 250 3.77 9.03 -10.33
C ASP A 250 4.61 9.52 -11.50
N ASN A 251 5.86 9.06 -11.58
CA ASN A 251 6.76 9.41 -12.68
C ASN A 251 6.28 8.83 -14.02
N ILE A 252 5.81 7.58 -14.04
CA ILE A 252 5.18 6.96 -15.21
C ILE A 252 3.97 7.78 -15.65
N LYS A 253 3.00 8.01 -14.77
CA LYS A 253 1.76 8.74 -15.07
C LYS A 253 2.00 10.16 -15.57
N LYS A 254 3.02 10.85 -15.04
CA LYS A 254 3.38 12.21 -15.48
C LYS A 254 4.03 12.23 -16.84
N THR A 255 4.80 11.20 -17.17
CA THR A 255 5.57 11.16 -18.43
C THR A 255 4.75 10.58 -19.57
N TRP A 256 3.98 9.51 -19.28
CA TRP A 256 3.17 8.76 -20.24
C TRP A 256 1.76 8.56 -19.70
N PRO A 257 0.92 9.60 -19.68
CA PRO A 257 -0.41 9.54 -19.08
C PRO A 257 -1.34 8.53 -19.76
N TYR A 258 -1.06 8.15 -21.00
CA TYR A 258 -1.81 7.16 -21.78
C TYR A 258 -1.48 5.70 -21.39
N ILE A 259 -0.40 5.44 -20.64
CA ILE A 259 -0.04 4.09 -20.23
C ILE A 259 -0.88 3.67 -19.01
N ARG A 260 -1.53 2.52 -19.10
CA ARG A 260 -2.16 1.88 -17.95
C ARG A 260 -1.11 1.22 -17.07
N VAL A 261 -1.09 1.54 -15.79
CA VAL A 261 -0.24 0.85 -14.81
C VAL A 261 -1.06 -0.17 -14.04
N ILE A 262 -0.53 -1.38 -13.92
CA ILE A 262 -1.06 -2.48 -13.14
C ILE A 262 0.03 -2.94 -12.19
N VAL A 263 -0.22 -2.91 -10.89
CA VAL A 263 0.67 -3.47 -9.87
C VAL A 263 0.13 -4.82 -9.43
N MET A 264 1.00 -5.79 -9.33
CA MET A 264 0.67 -7.15 -8.89
C MET A 264 1.41 -7.42 -7.58
N SER A 265 0.68 -7.83 -6.56
CA SER A 265 1.30 -8.17 -5.27
C SER A 265 2.16 -9.43 -5.38
N PRO A 266 3.12 -9.64 -4.43
CA PRO A 266 3.75 -10.94 -4.26
C PRO A 266 2.69 -12.00 -3.91
N THR A 267 3.03 -13.27 -4.13
CA THR A 267 2.29 -14.39 -3.55
C THR A 267 2.74 -14.63 -2.10
N TYR A 268 2.16 -15.65 -1.44
CA TYR A 268 2.73 -16.17 -0.21
C TYR A 268 4.22 -16.49 -0.38
N ALA A 269 5.01 -16.21 0.65
CA ALA A 269 6.43 -16.55 0.72
C ALA A 269 6.83 -16.80 2.16
N GLN A 270 7.95 -17.52 2.34
CA GLN A 270 8.55 -17.67 3.65
C GLN A 270 9.56 -16.54 3.91
N ALA A 271 9.73 -16.20 5.18
CA ALA A 271 10.83 -15.38 5.65
C ALA A 271 12.09 -16.22 5.82
N ILE A 272 13.25 -15.65 5.52
CA ILE A 272 14.54 -16.30 5.69
C ILE A 272 15.47 -15.40 6.50
N ASP A 273 16.16 -15.95 7.52
CA ASP A 273 17.17 -15.20 8.29
C ASP A 273 18.59 -15.38 7.68
N GLU A 274 19.54 -14.66 8.27
CA GLU A 274 20.95 -14.70 7.82
C GLU A 274 21.60 -16.10 7.98
N ASP A 275 21.08 -16.93 8.86
CA ASP A 275 21.53 -18.32 9.07
C ASP A 275 20.84 -19.32 8.13
N GLY A 276 19.88 -18.87 7.31
CA GLY A 276 19.11 -19.68 6.38
C GLY A 276 17.92 -20.40 6.99
N ASN A 277 17.49 -20.04 8.21
CA ASN A 277 16.29 -20.60 8.80
C ASN A 277 15.04 -19.97 8.20
N LEU A 278 14.06 -20.82 7.90
CA LEU A 278 12.79 -20.43 7.30
C LEU A 278 11.71 -20.24 8.36
N TYR A 279 10.90 -19.21 8.16
CA TYR A 279 9.77 -18.85 9.02
C TYR A 279 8.54 -18.58 8.14
N ASN A 280 7.36 -18.71 8.71
CA ASN A 280 6.15 -18.32 8.01
C ASN A 280 6.10 -16.79 7.81
N GLY A 281 6.02 -16.34 6.55
CA GLY A 281 5.99 -14.92 6.18
C GLY A 281 4.79 -14.16 6.73
N THR A 282 3.67 -14.85 7.00
CA THR A 282 2.46 -14.23 7.57
C THR A 282 2.63 -13.84 9.05
N THR A 283 3.59 -14.46 9.74
CA THR A 283 3.80 -14.26 11.20
C THR A 283 5.14 -13.67 11.55
N LYS A 284 6.15 -13.81 10.68
CA LYS A 284 7.49 -13.27 10.93
C LYS A 284 7.54 -11.77 10.64
N ASP A 285 8.01 -11.01 11.62
CA ASP A 285 8.27 -9.58 11.50
C ASP A 285 9.77 -9.31 11.66
N TRP A 286 10.37 -8.61 10.70
CA TRP A 286 11.76 -8.17 10.72
C TRP A 286 11.93 -6.77 11.32
N GLY A 287 10.87 -6.18 11.92
CA GLY A 287 10.82 -4.85 12.50
C GLY A 287 10.07 -3.81 11.65
N ASN A 288 9.59 -4.22 10.47
CA ASN A 288 8.84 -3.36 9.54
C ASN A 288 7.50 -3.98 9.12
N GLY A 289 7.02 -4.95 9.88
CA GLY A 289 5.78 -5.69 9.63
C GLY A 289 6.01 -7.08 9.04
N THR A 290 4.94 -7.85 8.98
CA THR A 290 4.89 -9.18 8.35
C THR A 290 4.64 -9.06 6.84
N LEU A 291 4.74 -10.14 6.07
CA LEU A 291 4.53 -10.07 4.62
C LEU A 291 3.14 -9.56 4.25
N ASN A 292 2.09 -9.98 4.96
CA ASN A 292 0.75 -9.46 4.73
C ASN A 292 0.59 -7.97 5.10
N HIS A 293 1.42 -7.43 6.01
CA HIS A 293 1.49 -6.00 6.25
C HIS A 293 2.02 -5.24 5.01
N TYR A 294 3.08 -5.78 4.36
CA TYR A 294 3.59 -5.20 3.12
C TYR A 294 2.53 -5.22 2.02
N LEU A 295 1.78 -6.32 1.87
CA LEU A 295 0.66 -6.39 0.92
C LEU A 295 -0.37 -5.28 1.14
N VAL A 296 -0.83 -5.10 2.37
CA VAL A 296 -1.84 -4.05 2.68
C VAL A 296 -1.28 -2.67 2.38
N LYS A 297 -0.01 -2.41 2.74
CA LYS A 297 0.67 -1.14 2.43
C LYS A 297 0.85 -0.92 0.93
N GLU A 298 1.11 -1.99 0.17
CA GLU A 298 1.19 -1.94 -1.28
C GLU A 298 -0.15 -1.58 -1.90
N ALA A 299 -1.22 -2.28 -1.51
CA ALA A 299 -2.57 -2.00 -1.98
C ALA A 299 -2.99 -0.55 -1.68
N ASP A 300 -2.74 -0.05 -0.46
CA ASP A 300 -3.00 1.34 -0.07
C ASP A 300 -2.21 2.32 -0.97
N ALA A 301 -0.92 2.05 -1.20
CA ALA A 301 -0.07 2.91 -2.02
C ALA A 301 -0.54 2.97 -3.47
N VAL A 302 -0.91 1.82 -4.04
CA VAL A 302 -1.39 1.69 -5.42
C VAL A 302 -2.76 2.38 -5.58
N MET A 303 -3.64 2.21 -4.59
CA MET A 303 -4.95 2.88 -4.54
C MET A 303 -4.79 4.41 -4.51
N ASP A 304 -3.90 4.92 -3.66
CA ASP A 304 -3.62 6.37 -3.58
C ASP A 304 -3.06 6.91 -4.91
N CYS A 305 -2.27 6.12 -5.62
CA CYS A 305 -1.77 6.47 -6.95
C CYS A 305 -2.85 6.39 -8.04
N GLY A 306 -4.01 5.78 -7.76
CA GLY A 306 -5.13 5.64 -8.70
C GLY A 306 -4.77 4.76 -9.90
N VAL A 307 -4.10 3.63 -9.68
CA VAL A 307 -3.77 2.61 -10.69
C VAL A 307 -4.32 1.25 -10.28
N SER A 308 -4.36 0.31 -11.23
CA SER A 308 -4.94 -1.01 -10.98
C SER A 308 -4.02 -1.88 -10.11
N PHE A 309 -4.64 -2.71 -9.27
CA PHE A 309 -3.97 -3.66 -8.40
C PHE A 309 -4.52 -5.07 -8.63
N ILE A 310 -3.64 -6.06 -8.66
CA ILE A 310 -3.98 -7.49 -8.71
C ILE A 310 -3.38 -8.16 -7.49
N ASP A 311 -4.23 -8.77 -6.70
CA ASP A 311 -3.87 -9.47 -5.48
C ASP A 311 -3.53 -10.93 -5.77
N ASN A 312 -2.24 -11.23 -5.79
CA ASN A 312 -1.76 -12.62 -5.91
C ASN A 312 -1.59 -13.30 -4.54
N TYR A 313 -1.56 -12.52 -3.46
CA TYR A 313 -1.27 -13.04 -2.12
C TYR A 313 -2.40 -13.92 -1.59
N TYR A 314 -3.63 -13.47 -1.75
CA TYR A 314 -4.83 -14.27 -1.45
C TYR A 314 -5.26 -15.14 -2.63
N GLY A 315 -4.35 -15.36 -3.58
CA GLY A 315 -4.55 -16.18 -4.76
C GLY A 315 -4.33 -17.67 -4.52
N THR A 316 -3.70 -18.30 -5.50
CA THR A 316 -3.54 -19.77 -5.54
C THR A 316 -2.51 -20.29 -4.53
N ILE A 317 -1.42 -19.54 -4.29
CA ILE A 317 -0.28 -19.99 -3.48
C ILE A 317 -0.43 -19.47 -2.05
N ASN A 318 -0.46 -20.40 -1.08
CA ASN A 318 -0.63 -20.10 0.33
C ASN A 318 0.28 -20.97 1.22
N GLU A 319 0.18 -20.83 2.54
CA GLU A 319 1.03 -21.56 3.49
C GLU A 319 0.84 -23.08 3.49
N ASP A 320 -0.29 -23.57 2.99
CA ASP A 320 -0.60 -25.01 2.97
C ASP A 320 -0.07 -25.69 1.71
N ASN A 321 0.06 -24.94 0.60
CA ASN A 321 0.36 -25.54 -0.71
C ASN A 321 1.62 -25.00 -1.40
N TYR A 322 2.31 -24.01 -0.82
CA TYR A 322 3.46 -23.35 -1.47
C TYR A 322 4.55 -24.36 -1.95
N GLN A 323 4.70 -25.50 -1.28
CA GLN A 323 5.68 -26.51 -1.65
C GLN A 323 5.40 -27.14 -3.03
N GLU A 324 4.17 -27.06 -3.53
CA GLU A 324 3.79 -27.56 -4.85
C GLU A 324 4.13 -26.57 -5.95
N TYR A 325 4.19 -25.26 -5.60
CA TYR A 325 4.26 -24.15 -6.55
C TYR A 325 5.58 -23.38 -6.52
N MET A 326 6.44 -23.65 -5.53
CA MET A 326 7.68 -22.89 -5.33
C MET A 326 8.91 -23.81 -5.37
N THR A 327 10.02 -23.27 -5.88
CA THR A 327 11.32 -23.95 -5.87
C THR A 327 12.09 -23.72 -4.58
N ASP A 328 11.86 -22.60 -3.93
CA ASP A 328 12.47 -22.23 -2.66
C ASP A 328 11.48 -21.41 -1.80
N TYR A 329 11.95 -20.55 -0.92
CA TYR A 329 11.12 -19.79 0.01
C TYR A 329 10.29 -18.66 -0.62
N MET A 330 10.56 -18.26 -1.87
CA MET A 330 9.83 -17.17 -2.55
C MET A 330 9.77 -17.28 -4.09
N ARG A 331 10.52 -18.20 -4.72
CA ARG A 331 10.57 -18.34 -6.19
C ARG A 331 9.65 -19.43 -6.68
N TYR A 332 9.03 -19.19 -7.81
CA TYR A 332 8.08 -20.12 -8.41
C TYR A 332 8.78 -21.27 -9.16
N ASN A 333 8.10 -22.39 -9.25
CA ASN A 333 8.37 -23.43 -10.23
C ASN A 333 7.40 -23.31 -11.41
N ASP A 334 7.48 -24.23 -12.39
CA ASP A 334 6.62 -24.20 -13.59
C ASP A 334 5.11 -24.27 -13.26
N ALA A 335 4.72 -24.79 -12.12
CA ALA A 335 3.32 -24.87 -11.69
C ALA A 335 2.85 -23.56 -11.02
N GLY A 336 3.77 -22.85 -10.35
CA GLY A 336 3.49 -21.56 -9.68
C GLY A 336 3.40 -20.41 -10.66
#